data_433edc407d3268d18c9da3d3030de451
#
_entry.id   433edc407d3268d18c9da3d3030de451
#
_cell.length_a   1.000
_cell.length_b   1.000
_cell.length_c   1.000
_cell.angle_alpha   90.00
_cell.angle_beta   90.00
_cell.angle_gamma   90.00
#
_symmetry.space_group_name_H-M   'P 1'
#
loop_
_entity.id
_entity.type
_entity.pdbx_description
1 polymer ?
#
loop_
_entity_poly.entity_id
_entity_poly.type
_entity_poly.pdbx_seq_one_letter_code
_entity_poly.pdbx_strand_id
1 'polypeptide(L)'
;MMRLNRRRFLGTAAVVGASVPASWLGYRYLHHTPTVSLHKIGLPLAHALRDRSLHDKPVSQHRCRVLILGGGAAGLSAAWRLTRRGFHDFLLAEGYERNGNMAAFDAGNGLTAPTGAHYLALPSAESTTVRQILMDLGILTGYDRHGTPQYRDTDLVHAPAERLWHQGSWHEHLLLPDADARRFLQLIAPLKHARG
;
A
#
# COMPACT_ATOMS: atom_id res chain seq x y z
N MET A 1 14.23 43.77 -51.47
CA MET A 1 15.42 43.30 -50.70
C MET A 1 15.40 43.97 -49.32
N MET A 2 14.95 43.28 -48.28
CA MET A 2 14.84 43.85 -46.92
C MET A 2 16.21 43.90 -46.26
N ARG A 3 16.73 45.13 -46.05
CA ARG A 3 17.99 45.30 -45.33
C ARG A 3 17.79 45.01 -43.83
N LEU A 4 18.29 43.89 -43.37
CA LEU A 4 18.32 43.54 -41.93
C LEU A 4 19.27 44.53 -41.23
N ASN A 5 18.69 45.36 -40.37
CA ASN A 5 19.45 46.28 -39.52
C ASN A 5 20.14 45.47 -38.38
N ARG A 6 21.39 45.76 -38.07
CA ARG A 6 22.21 45.09 -37.05
C ARG A 6 21.49 44.89 -35.69
N ARG A 7 20.74 45.93 -35.28
CA ARG A 7 19.90 45.87 -34.06
C ARG A 7 18.79 44.81 -34.12
N ARG A 8 18.11 44.72 -35.30
CA ARG A 8 17.04 43.72 -35.48
C ARG A 8 17.61 42.30 -35.54
N PHE A 9 18.78 42.12 -36.17
CA PHE A 9 19.46 40.84 -36.20
C PHE A 9 19.86 40.36 -34.82
N LEU A 10 20.49 41.22 -34.00
CA LEU A 10 20.90 40.91 -32.63
C LEU A 10 19.70 40.65 -31.73
N GLY A 11 18.59 41.40 -31.89
CA GLY A 11 17.33 41.16 -31.15
C GLY A 11 16.71 39.81 -31.48
N THR A 12 16.67 39.44 -32.78
CA THR A 12 16.13 38.16 -33.21
C THR A 12 17.04 37.00 -32.74
N ALA A 13 18.35 37.15 -32.83
CA ALA A 13 19.29 36.14 -32.35
C ALA A 13 19.18 35.93 -30.83
N ALA A 14 18.98 37.01 -30.05
CA ALA A 14 18.76 36.90 -28.61
C ALA A 14 17.45 36.19 -28.23
N VAL A 15 16.38 36.48 -28.96
CA VAL A 15 15.08 35.82 -28.75
C VAL A 15 15.18 34.34 -29.11
N VAL A 16 15.76 33.99 -30.24
CA VAL A 16 15.95 32.58 -30.63
C VAL A 16 16.92 31.87 -29.67
N GLY A 17 17.99 32.53 -29.27
CA GLY A 17 18.94 31.97 -28.31
C GLY A 17 18.37 31.73 -26.91
N ALA A 18 17.38 32.51 -26.48
CA ALA A 18 16.70 32.34 -25.20
C ALA A 18 15.54 31.36 -25.28
N SER A 19 14.87 31.21 -26.44
CA SER A 19 13.69 30.31 -26.59
C SER A 19 14.05 28.83 -26.58
N VAL A 20 15.25 28.48 -27.09
CA VAL A 20 15.71 27.07 -27.12
C VAL A 20 15.92 26.49 -25.72
N PRO A 21 16.69 27.15 -24.81
CA PRO A 21 16.82 26.62 -23.44
C PRO A 21 15.54 26.70 -22.65
N ALA A 22 14.67 27.69 -22.87
CA ALA A 22 13.37 27.80 -22.21
C ALA A 22 12.42 26.67 -22.64
N SER A 23 12.38 26.34 -23.93
CA SER A 23 11.56 25.23 -24.43
C SER A 23 12.11 23.88 -23.96
N TRP A 24 13.42 23.70 -23.87
CA TRP A 24 14.03 22.47 -23.34
C TRP A 24 13.78 22.30 -21.83
N LEU A 25 13.87 23.36 -21.04
CA LEU A 25 13.51 23.36 -19.62
C LEU A 25 12.02 23.05 -19.41
N GLY A 26 11.14 23.65 -20.21
CA GLY A 26 9.72 23.37 -20.21
C GLY A 26 9.41 21.91 -20.57
N TYR A 27 10.09 21.39 -21.62
CA TYR A 27 9.98 19.98 -22.01
C TYR A 27 10.45 19.04 -20.89
N ARG A 28 11.59 19.28 -20.25
CA ARG A 28 12.07 18.49 -19.10
C ARG A 28 11.13 18.56 -17.91
N TYR A 29 10.52 19.70 -17.63
CA TYR A 29 9.56 19.84 -16.54
C TYR A 29 8.27 19.07 -16.81
N LEU A 30 7.74 19.14 -18.04
CA LEU A 30 6.52 18.45 -18.45
C LEU A 30 6.70 16.94 -18.64
N HIS A 31 7.92 16.50 -18.98
CA HIS A 31 8.25 15.08 -19.22
C HIS A 31 9.21 14.54 -18.15
N HIS A 32 9.13 15.08 -16.93
CA HIS A 32 9.89 14.54 -15.81
C HIS A 32 9.36 13.12 -15.50
N THR A 33 10.09 12.12 -15.99
CA THR A 33 9.85 10.74 -15.57
C THR A 33 10.38 10.56 -14.14
N PRO A 34 9.54 10.23 -13.17
CA PRO A 34 10.02 9.96 -11.83
C PRO A 34 11.02 8.80 -11.85
N THR A 35 12.06 8.92 -11.07
CA THR A 35 13.01 7.82 -10.88
C THR A 35 12.28 6.72 -10.12
N VAL A 36 12.00 5.62 -10.80
CA VAL A 36 11.35 4.45 -10.18
C VAL A 36 12.44 3.56 -9.61
N SER A 37 12.44 3.39 -8.30
CA SER A 37 13.28 2.41 -7.61
C SER A 37 12.46 1.14 -7.37
N LEU A 38 12.88 0.02 -7.96
CA LEU A 38 12.25 -1.27 -7.73
C LEU A 38 12.93 -1.97 -6.54
N HIS A 39 12.23 -2.06 -5.44
CA HIS A 39 12.66 -2.83 -4.28
C HIS A 39 12.26 -4.29 -4.47
N LYS A 40 13.22 -5.14 -4.82
CA LYS A 40 13.02 -6.59 -5.00
C LYS A 40 13.39 -7.33 -3.70
N ILE A 41 12.57 -7.14 -2.69
CA ILE A 41 12.79 -7.72 -1.36
C ILE A 41 12.75 -9.25 -1.45
N GLY A 42 13.74 -9.90 -0.82
CA GLY A 42 13.83 -11.35 -0.75
C GLY A 42 14.23 -12.08 -2.05
N LEU A 43 14.28 -11.38 -3.19
CA LEU A 43 14.60 -12.01 -4.47
C LEU A 43 15.99 -12.67 -4.50
N PRO A 44 17.07 -12.05 -3.98
CA PRO A 44 18.39 -12.70 -3.93
C PRO A 44 18.37 -14.00 -3.09
N LEU A 45 17.66 -13.99 -1.95
CA LEU A 45 17.53 -15.16 -1.09
C LEU A 45 16.70 -16.27 -1.77
N ALA A 46 15.61 -15.90 -2.43
CA ALA A 46 14.80 -16.84 -3.19
C ALA A 46 15.59 -17.49 -4.33
N HIS A 47 16.43 -16.73 -5.03
CA HIS A 47 17.33 -17.26 -6.05
C HIS A 47 18.39 -18.18 -5.44
N ALA A 48 19.03 -17.77 -4.35
CA ALA A 48 20.02 -18.58 -3.65
C ALA A 48 19.44 -19.92 -3.17
N LEU A 49 18.19 -19.92 -2.67
CA LEU A 49 17.48 -21.12 -2.27
C LEU A 49 17.17 -22.02 -3.48
N ARG A 50 16.64 -21.45 -4.56
CA ARG A 50 16.36 -22.17 -5.82
C ARG A 50 17.63 -22.80 -6.40
N ASP A 51 18.71 -22.03 -6.42
CA ASP A 51 19.97 -22.42 -7.03
C ASP A 51 20.84 -23.27 -6.08
N ARG A 52 20.31 -23.60 -4.88
CA ARG A 52 20.96 -24.37 -3.81
C ARG A 52 22.32 -23.81 -3.41
N SER A 53 22.47 -22.49 -3.48
CA SER A 53 23.72 -21.80 -3.13
C SER A 53 23.79 -21.34 -1.67
N LEU A 54 22.76 -21.63 -0.86
CA LEU A 54 22.80 -21.43 0.59
C LEU A 54 23.58 -22.56 1.22
N HIS A 55 24.81 -22.25 1.63
CA HIS A 55 25.73 -23.24 2.27
C HIS A 55 25.98 -22.97 3.75
N ASP A 56 25.26 -22.01 4.33
CA ASP A 56 25.46 -21.62 5.72
C ASP A 56 25.03 -22.74 6.66
N LYS A 57 25.94 -23.13 7.53
CA LYS A 57 25.60 -24.05 8.60
C LYS A 57 24.70 -23.38 9.63
N PRO A 58 23.72 -24.09 10.20
CA PRO A 58 22.91 -23.54 11.28
C PRO A 58 23.82 -23.05 12.44
N VAL A 59 23.61 -21.79 12.84
CA VAL A 59 24.34 -21.17 13.96
C VAL A 59 23.69 -21.47 15.31
N SER A 60 22.43 -21.87 15.30
CA SER A 60 21.67 -22.23 16.52
C SER A 60 20.59 -23.24 16.20
N GLN A 61 20.15 -23.96 17.22
CA GLN A 61 19.08 -24.96 17.15
C GLN A 61 18.08 -24.65 18.25
N HIS A 62 16.82 -24.49 17.88
CA HIS A 62 15.70 -24.22 18.78
C HIS A 62 14.69 -25.37 18.70
N ARG A 63 14.10 -25.73 19.84
CA ARG A 63 13.00 -26.69 19.91
C ARG A 63 11.73 -25.93 20.29
N CYS A 64 10.66 -26.16 19.57
CA CYS A 64 9.33 -25.63 19.88
C CYS A 64 8.29 -26.64 19.40
N ARG A 65 7.10 -26.58 19.99
CA ARG A 65 5.98 -27.43 19.59
C ARG A 65 5.30 -26.91 18.32
N VAL A 66 5.33 -25.60 18.08
CA VAL A 66 4.75 -24.97 16.91
C VAL A 66 5.77 -23.99 16.32
N LEU A 67 6.06 -24.14 15.04
CA LEU A 67 6.86 -23.18 14.28
C LEU A 67 5.94 -22.44 13.32
N ILE A 68 5.89 -21.11 13.45
CA ILE A 68 5.15 -20.21 12.55
C ILE A 68 6.16 -19.57 11.63
N LEU A 69 6.03 -19.77 10.34
CA LEU A 69 6.90 -19.18 9.32
C LEU A 69 6.21 -17.98 8.67
N GLY A 70 6.76 -16.80 8.88
CA GLY A 70 6.30 -15.52 8.35
C GLY A 70 5.60 -14.65 9.38
N GLY A 71 6.07 -13.40 9.50
CA GLY A 71 5.54 -12.34 10.39
C GLY A 71 4.46 -11.46 9.75
N GLY A 72 3.79 -11.89 8.68
CA GLY A 72 2.65 -11.19 8.10
C GLY A 72 1.36 -11.40 8.90
N ALA A 73 0.23 -10.90 8.38
CA ALA A 73 -1.08 -10.94 9.04
C ALA A 73 -1.46 -12.35 9.54
N ALA A 74 -1.23 -13.38 8.73
CA ALA A 74 -1.57 -14.76 9.10
C ALA A 74 -0.71 -15.28 10.27
N GLY A 75 0.63 -15.12 10.18
CA GLY A 75 1.54 -15.57 11.22
C GLY A 75 1.34 -14.85 12.54
N LEU A 76 1.19 -13.53 12.52
CA LEU A 76 0.92 -12.72 13.70
C LEU A 76 -0.44 -13.06 14.33
N SER A 77 -1.48 -13.28 13.51
CA SER A 77 -2.79 -13.69 14.01
C SER A 77 -2.76 -15.08 14.66
N ALA A 78 -1.98 -16.02 14.09
CA ALA A 78 -1.78 -17.33 14.67
C ALA A 78 -1.06 -17.23 16.03
N ALA A 79 0.05 -16.49 16.09
CA ALA A 79 0.79 -16.27 17.33
C ALA A 79 -0.08 -15.60 18.39
N TRP A 80 -0.82 -14.54 18.04
CA TRP A 80 -1.77 -13.87 18.92
C TRP A 80 -2.83 -14.86 19.46
N ARG A 81 -3.40 -15.70 18.59
CA ARG A 81 -4.43 -16.67 19.00
C ARG A 81 -3.89 -17.71 19.95
N LEU A 82 -2.66 -18.22 19.70
CA LEU A 82 -1.98 -19.16 20.59
C LEU A 82 -1.75 -18.53 21.97
N THR A 83 -1.19 -17.32 21.99
CA THR A 83 -0.93 -16.56 23.23
C THR A 83 -2.21 -16.33 24.02
N ARG A 84 -3.30 -15.92 23.38
CA ARG A 84 -4.60 -15.73 24.04
C ARG A 84 -5.19 -17.01 24.63
N ARG A 85 -4.80 -18.20 24.13
CA ARG A 85 -5.16 -19.50 24.68
C ARG A 85 -4.19 -20.03 25.72
N GLY A 86 -3.21 -19.21 26.12
CA GLY A 86 -2.18 -19.62 27.10
C GLY A 86 -1.15 -20.57 26.55
N PHE A 87 -1.07 -20.73 25.22
CA PHE A 87 -0.05 -21.57 24.59
C PHE A 87 1.13 -20.70 24.16
N HIS A 88 2.31 -20.94 24.74
CA HIS A 88 3.52 -20.13 24.56
C HIS A 88 4.69 -20.91 23.96
N ASP A 89 4.55 -22.23 23.78
CA ASP A 89 5.60 -23.06 23.19
C ASP A 89 5.57 -23.00 21.67
N PHE A 90 5.77 -21.81 21.15
CA PHE A 90 5.89 -21.57 19.72
C PHE A 90 7.04 -20.61 19.40
N LEU A 91 7.55 -20.71 18.19
CA LEU A 91 8.52 -19.78 17.61
C LEU A 91 7.89 -19.13 16.38
N LEU A 92 7.93 -17.81 16.30
CA LEU A 92 7.61 -17.06 15.09
C LEU A 92 8.92 -16.67 14.40
N ALA A 93 9.16 -17.25 13.23
CA ALA A 93 10.29 -16.90 12.37
C ALA A 93 9.82 -15.90 11.31
N GLU A 94 10.36 -14.69 11.35
CA GLU A 94 10.07 -13.66 10.34
C GLU A 94 10.79 -14.00 9.03
N GLY A 95 10.20 -13.58 7.92
CA GLY A 95 10.82 -13.61 6.61
C GLY A 95 11.76 -12.42 6.39
N TYR A 96 12.14 -12.23 5.16
CA TYR A 96 13.04 -11.15 4.75
C TYR A 96 12.43 -9.76 4.95
N GLU A 97 11.11 -9.68 4.88
CA GLU A 97 10.34 -8.47 5.11
C GLU A 97 9.54 -8.62 6.39
N ARG A 98 9.91 -7.80 7.37
CA ARG A 98 9.20 -7.76 8.65
C ARG A 98 7.77 -7.30 8.43
N ASN A 99 6.81 -8.00 9.04
CA ASN A 99 5.37 -7.72 8.95
C ASN A 99 4.74 -7.92 7.56
N GLY A 100 5.51 -8.33 6.53
CA GLY A 100 5.00 -8.61 5.19
C GLY A 100 4.23 -7.40 4.58
N ASN A 101 3.05 -7.63 4.02
CA ASN A 101 2.24 -6.58 3.39
C ASN A 101 1.66 -5.54 4.39
N MET A 102 1.78 -5.79 5.69
CA MET A 102 1.45 -4.84 6.75
C MET A 102 2.66 -4.03 7.21
N ALA A 103 3.81 -4.15 6.54
CA ALA A 103 4.99 -3.36 6.85
C ALA A 103 4.70 -1.87 6.69
N ALA A 104 5.41 -1.08 7.47
CA ALA A 104 5.35 0.37 7.41
C ALA A 104 6.76 0.94 7.29
N PHE A 105 6.88 2.11 6.73
CA PHE A 105 8.14 2.84 6.60
C PHE A 105 8.01 4.23 7.20
N ASP A 106 9.14 4.79 7.60
CA ASP A 106 9.21 6.18 8.05
C ASP A 106 9.10 7.10 6.83
N ALA A 107 7.99 7.85 6.78
CA ALA A 107 7.73 8.83 5.72
C ALA A 107 8.38 10.20 6.00
N GLY A 108 9.13 10.33 7.08
CA GLY A 108 9.75 11.57 7.54
C GLY A 108 8.85 12.38 8.48
N ASN A 109 9.47 13.32 9.20
CA ASN A 109 8.78 14.21 10.15
C ASN A 109 7.95 13.48 11.24
N GLY A 110 8.35 12.27 11.63
CA GLY A 110 7.63 11.45 12.61
C GLY A 110 6.37 10.79 12.06
N LEU A 111 6.16 10.81 10.76
CA LEU A 111 5.04 10.15 10.10
C LEU A 111 5.43 8.76 9.64
N THR A 112 4.53 7.81 9.84
CA THR A 112 4.67 6.43 9.37
C THR A 112 3.63 6.15 8.30
N ALA A 113 4.03 5.52 7.20
CA ALA A 113 3.12 5.14 6.12
C ALA A 113 3.22 3.64 5.82
N PRO A 114 2.11 2.99 5.45
CA PRO A 114 2.11 1.58 5.08
C PRO A 114 2.77 1.36 3.72
N THR A 115 3.47 0.22 3.57
CA THR A 115 4.09 -0.16 2.29
C THR A 115 3.11 -0.85 1.35
N GLY A 116 2.07 -1.46 1.88
CA GLY A 116 1.09 -2.22 1.11
C GLY A 116 -0.33 -2.03 1.62
N ALA A 117 -0.77 -2.85 2.57
CA ALA A 117 -2.11 -2.74 3.16
C ALA A 117 -2.25 -1.43 3.94
N HIS A 118 -3.16 -0.56 3.52
CA HIS A 118 -3.28 0.80 4.05
C HIS A 118 -4.60 1.08 4.77
N TYR A 119 -5.62 0.28 4.61
CA TYR A 119 -6.83 0.36 5.44
C TYR A 119 -7.54 -0.98 5.55
N LEU A 120 -8.33 -1.13 6.58
CA LEU A 120 -9.19 -2.26 6.83
C LEU A 120 -10.65 -1.79 6.78
N ALA A 121 -11.48 -2.46 5.99
CA ALA A 121 -12.92 -2.24 6.04
C ALA A 121 -13.45 -2.56 7.44
N LEU A 122 -14.43 -1.80 7.92
CA LEU A 122 -15.04 -2.03 9.22
C LEU A 122 -15.57 -3.48 9.31
N PRO A 123 -15.11 -4.26 10.30
CA PRO A 123 -15.45 -5.69 10.36
C PRO A 123 -16.93 -5.90 10.66
N SER A 124 -17.55 -6.83 9.95
CA SER A 124 -18.93 -7.25 10.16
C SER A 124 -19.13 -7.87 11.55
N ALA A 125 -20.38 -8.11 11.95
CA ALA A 125 -20.69 -8.74 13.24
C ALA A 125 -20.10 -10.16 13.35
N GLU A 126 -20.04 -10.88 12.25
CA GLU A 126 -19.51 -12.24 12.16
C GLU A 126 -17.98 -12.28 12.24
N SER A 127 -17.31 -11.18 11.95
CA SER A 127 -15.85 -11.06 12.01
C SER A 127 -15.33 -10.95 13.45
N THR A 128 -15.77 -11.87 14.31
CA THR A 128 -15.52 -11.83 15.77
C THR A 128 -14.04 -11.81 16.13
N THR A 129 -13.24 -12.59 15.43
CA THR A 129 -11.78 -12.64 15.66
C THR A 129 -11.10 -11.32 15.33
N VAL A 130 -11.46 -10.68 14.20
CA VAL A 130 -10.91 -9.38 13.81
C VAL A 130 -11.31 -8.32 14.84
N ARG A 131 -12.59 -8.28 15.24
CA ARG A 131 -13.06 -7.36 16.30
C ARG A 131 -12.30 -7.55 17.61
N GLN A 132 -12.00 -8.80 17.97
CA GLN A 132 -11.23 -9.10 19.18
C GLN A 132 -9.79 -8.61 19.11
N ILE A 133 -9.13 -8.75 17.95
CA ILE A 133 -7.80 -8.17 17.71
C ILE A 133 -7.86 -6.64 17.83
N LEU A 134 -8.85 -6.01 17.22
CA LEU A 134 -9.02 -4.55 17.30
C LEU A 134 -9.29 -4.06 18.73
N MET A 135 -10.00 -4.83 19.55
CA MET A 135 -10.18 -4.53 20.96
C MET A 135 -8.86 -4.63 21.74
N ASP A 136 -8.08 -5.69 21.52
CA ASP A 136 -6.78 -5.88 22.16
C ASP A 136 -5.78 -4.78 21.78
N LEU A 137 -5.90 -4.22 20.57
CA LEU A 137 -5.11 -3.10 20.09
C LEU A 137 -5.66 -1.72 20.57
N GLY A 138 -6.80 -1.69 21.24
CA GLY A 138 -7.45 -0.45 21.69
C GLY A 138 -8.04 0.40 20.54
N ILE A 139 -8.18 -0.18 19.34
CA ILE A 139 -8.81 0.47 18.17
C ILE A 139 -10.33 0.41 18.29
N LEU A 140 -10.88 -0.78 18.57
CA LEU A 140 -12.27 -0.98 18.94
C LEU A 140 -12.39 -0.77 20.44
N THR A 141 -13.05 0.30 20.87
CA THR A 141 -13.12 0.74 22.27
C THR A 141 -14.30 0.13 23.03
N GLY A 142 -15.30 -0.37 22.33
CA GLY A 142 -16.48 -0.98 22.93
C GLY A 142 -17.66 -1.05 21.97
N TYR A 143 -18.85 -1.17 22.57
CA TYR A 143 -20.11 -1.20 21.84
C TYR A 143 -21.11 -0.26 22.52
N ASP A 144 -21.94 0.39 21.74
CA ASP A 144 -23.02 1.20 22.27
C ASP A 144 -24.19 0.30 22.78
N ARG A 145 -25.25 0.94 23.31
CA ARG A 145 -26.47 0.26 23.81
C ARG A 145 -27.21 -0.56 22.75
N HIS A 146 -26.93 -0.33 21.46
CA HIS A 146 -27.55 -1.03 20.34
C HIS A 146 -26.63 -2.11 19.77
N GLY A 147 -25.42 -2.31 20.35
CA GLY A 147 -24.43 -3.26 19.88
C GLY A 147 -23.61 -2.75 18.69
N THR A 148 -23.67 -1.45 18.40
CA THR A 148 -22.85 -0.83 17.36
C THR A 148 -21.41 -0.65 17.86
N PRO A 149 -20.39 -1.12 17.11
CA PRO A 149 -19.02 -1.00 17.54
C PRO A 149 -18.57 0.47 17.55
N GLN A 150 -17.84 0.83 18.61
CA GLN A 150 -17.24 2.15 18.79
C GLN A 150 -15.74 2.06 18.59
N TYR A 151 -15.21 2.89 17.73
CA TYR A 151 -13.80 2.92 17.38
C TYR A 151 -13.16 4.21 17.86
N ARG A 152 -11.85 4.18 18.10
CA ARG A 152 -11.07 5.38 18.36
C ARG A 152 -11.05 6.25 17.10
N ASP A 153 -11.45 7.51 17.22
CA ASP A 153 -11.64 8.40 16.08
C ASP A 153 -10.38 8.61 15.23
N THR A 154 -9.21 8.62 15.88
CA THR A 154 -7.91 8.74 15.20
C THR A 154 -7.55 7.56 14.29
N ASP A 155 -8.24 6.42 14.45
CA ASP A 155 -8.00 5.22 13.64
C ASP A 155 -9.04 5.07 12.51
N LEU A 156 -10.00 5.99 12.43
CA LEU A 156 -11.01 6.00 11.40
C LEU A 156 -10.60 6.92 10.24
N VAL A 157 -10.83 6.46 9.04
CA VAL A 157 -10.75 7.30 7.84
C VAL A 157 -12.16 7.73 7.47
N HIS A 158 -12.46 8.99 7.69
CA HIS A 158 -13.75 9.58 7.37
C HIS A 158 -13.76 10.03 5.91
N ALA A 159 -14.83 9.68 5.17
CA ALA A 159 -15.05 10.08 3.78
C ALA A 159 -13.80 9.90 2.88
N PRO A 160 -13.29 8.68 2.71
CA PRO A 160 -12.12 8.44 1.87
C PRO A 160 -12.38 8.94 0.45
N ALA A 161 -11.50 9.83 -0.05
CA ALA A 161 -11.58 10.32 -1.42
C ALA A 161 -10.90 9.32 -2.36
N GLU A 162 -11.70 8.50 -3.02
CA GLU A 162 -11.23 7.60 -4.07
C GLU A 162 -11.40 8.27 -5.43
N ARG A 163 -10.34 8.32 -6.24
CA ARG A 163 -10.36 8.92 -7.56
C ARG A 163 -9.65 8.03 -8.57
N LEU A 164 -10.20 7.99 -9.78
CA LEU A 164 -9.62 7.29 -10.91
C LEU A 164 -9.09 8.30 -11.93
N TRP A 165 -7.82 8.19 -12.31
CA TRP A 165 -7.27 8.87 -13.48
C TRP A 165 -7.48 8.01 -14.71
N HIS A 166 -8.34 8.48 -15.64
CA HIS A 166 -8.64 7.74 -16.87
C HIS A 166 -8.75 8.71 -18.04
N GLN A 167 -8.10 8.38 -19.16
CA GLN A 167 -8.11 9.15 -20.40
C GLN A 167 -7.83 10.66 -20.23
N GLY A 168 -6.84 11.01 -19.40
CA GLY A 168 -6.41 12.39 -19.21
C GLY A 168 -7.28 13.22 -18.25
N SER A 169 -8.23 12.61 -17.54
CA SER A 169 -9.10 13.29 -16.56
C SER A 169 -9.25 12.52 -15.25
N TRP A 170 -9.56 13.26 -14.17
CA TRP A 170 -9.91 12.68 -12.88
C TRP A 170 -11.41 12.39 -12.79
N HIS A 171 -11.76 11.21 -12.31
CA HIS A 171 -13.12 10.79 -11.99
C HIS A 171 -13.23 10.56 -10.48
N GLU A 172 -14.34 11.01 -9.88
CA GLU A 172 -14.56 10.90 -8.43
C GLU A 172 -14.95 9.48 -7.96
N HIS A 173 -15.10 8.54 -8.91
CA HIS A 173 -15.47 7.16 -8.61
C HIS A 173 -14.48 6.21 -9.27
N LEU A 174 -14.22 5.07 -8.62
CA LEU A 174 -13.33 4.01 -9.17
C LEU A 174 -13.94 3.31 -10.38
N LEU A 175 -15.28 3.28 -10.48
CA LEU A 175 -15.99 2.72 -11.61
C LEU A 175 -16.51 3.85 -12.50
N LEU A 176 -16.14 3.81 -13.77
CA LEU A 176 -16.72 4.71 -14.76
C LEU A 176 -18.20 4.37 -14.96
N PRO A 177 -19.10 5.34 -15.15
CA PRO A 177 -20.52 5.11 -15.34
C PRO A 177 -20.85 4.61 -16.76
N ASP A 178 -20.14 3.60 -17.24
CA ASP A 178 -20.33 2.97 -18.54
C ASP A 178 -21.27 1.75 -18.47
N ALA A 179 -21.49 1.12 -19.63
CA ALA A 179 -22.37 -0.05 -19.73
C ALA A 179 -21.83 -1.26 -18.96
N ASP A 180 -20.52 -1.46 -18.99
CA ASP A 180 -19.88 -2.61 -18.35
C ASP A 180 -19.91 -2.48 -16.83
N ALA A 181 -19.66 -1.29 -16.28
CA ALA A 181 -19.79 -1.03 -14.85
C ALA A 181 -21.23 -1.26 -14.37
N ARG A 182 -22.24 -0.79 -15.13
CA ARG A 182 -23.64 -1.04 -14.80
C ARG A 182 -23.97 -2.53 -14.81
N ARG A 183 -23.51 -3.27 -15.82
CA ARG A 183 -23.71 -4.71 -15.92
C ARG A 183 -23.04 -5.45 -14.76
N PHE A 184 -21.82 -5.08 -14.42
CA PHE A 184 -21.10 -5.64 -13.28
C PHE A 184 -21.88 -5.43 -11.98
N LEU A 185 -22.30 -4.19 -11.71
CA LEU A 185 -23.08 -3.88 -10.50
C LEU A 185 -24.41 -4.66 -10.44
N GLN A 186 -25.09 -4.86 -11.58
CA GLN A 186 -26.29 -5.70 -11.65
C GLN A 186 -26.01 -7.17 -11.31
N LEU A 187 -24.88 -7.71 -11.77
CA LEU A 187 -24.48 -9.09 -11.51
C LEU A 187 -24.15 -9.34 -10.03
N ILE A 188 -23.50 -8.37 -9.36
CA ILE A 188 -23.11 -8.53 -7.96
C ILE A 188 -24.21 -8.11 -6.97
N ALA A 189 -25.21 -7.33 -7.41
CA ALA A 189 -26.28 -6.85 -6.52
C ALA A 189 -26.98 -7.98 -5.71
N PRO A 190 -27.31 -9.14 -6.30
CA PRO A 190 -27.91 -10.25 -5.54
C PRO A 190 -26.98 -10.84 -4.47
N LEU A 191 -25.65 -10.69 -4.66
CA LEU A 191 -24.66 -11.23 -3.72
C LEU A 191 -24.57 -10.44 -2.42
N LYS A 192 -25.09 -9.22 -2.39
CA LYS A 192 -25.07 -8.33 -1.21
C LYS A 192 -25.67 -8.99 0.05
N HIS A 193 -26.60 -9.91 -0.13
CA HIS A 193 -27.30 -10.63 0.94
C HIS A 193 -26.97 -12.13 0.95
N ALA A 194 -26.12 -12.61 0.03
CA ALA A 194 -25.67 -13.97 0.03
C ALA A 194 -24.74 -14.21 1.24
N ARG A 195 -25.07 -15.23 2.02
CA ARG A 195 -24.17 -15.75 3.06
C ARG A 195 -23.33 -16.84 2.39
N GLY A 196 -22.00 -16.70 2.49
CA GLY A 196 -21.08 -17.75 2.09
C GLY A 196 -21.13 -18.95 3.04
#